data_5cfcbab2ca9c0faa17dd66fd3bcd79ed
#
_entry.id   5cfcbab2ca9c0faa17dd66fd3bcd79ed
#
_cell.length_a   1.000
_cell.length_b   1.000
_cell.length_c   1.000
_cell.angle_alpha   90.00
_cell.angle_beta   90.00
_cell.angle_gamma   90.00
#
_symmetry.space_group_name_H-M   'P 1'
#
loop_
_entity.id
_entity.type
_entity.pdbx_description
1 polymer ?
#
loop_
_entity_poly.entity_id
_entity_poly.type
_entity_poly.pdbx_seq_one_letter_code
_entity_poly.pdbx_strand_id
1 'polypeptide(L)'
;MPPRSATADRKTTETQIALSVDVDGSGRATLATGIPFLDHMLDQVARHGMLDLDIRAKGDLQVDAHHTVEDIGITLGQAVARAVGDKKGIRRYGHAYVPLDEALSRVVIDFSGRPGLQYHVQFKRALIGEFDVDLVHEFFQGFANHAQVTLHIDNLRGDNAHHQCETMFKAFARALRMALEPDPRAEGTIPSTKGTL
;
A
#
# COMPACT_ATOMS: atom_id res chain seq x y z
N MET A 1 6.16 15.35 17.60
CA MET A 1 6.55 15.37 16.17
C MET A 1 5.48 16.10 15.38
N PRO A 2 5.81 16.78 14.27
CA PRO A 2 4.79 17.30 13.39
C PRO A 2 3.92 16.14 12.87
N PRO A 3 2.65 16.39 12.50
CA PRO A 3 1.78 15.34 11.95
C PRO A 3 2.39 14.78 10.67
N ARG A 4 2.48 13.45 10.57
CA ARG A 4 3.01 12.76 9.39
C ARG A 4 1.85 12.47 8.43
N SER A 5 1.34 13.53 7.83
CA SER A 5 0.26 13.48 6.85
C SER A 5 0.64 14.20 5.57
N ALA A 6 0.08 13.78 4.45
CA ALA A 6 0.31 14.41 3.16
C ALA A 6 -0.89 14.24 2.21
N THR A 7 -0.95 15.14 1.24
CA THR A 7 -1.86 15.05 0.10
C THR A 7 -1.09 14.82 -1.18
N ALA A 8 -1.69 14.13 -2.12
CA ALA A 8 -1.19 13.96 -3.47
C ALA A 8 -2.35 14.01 -4.47
N ASP A 9 -2.18 14.79 -5.51
CA ASP A 9 -3.09 14.85 -6.64
C ASP A 9 -2.38 14.34 -7.88
N ARG A 10 -3.07 13.54 -8.68
CA ARG A 10 -2.58 13.05 -9.98
C ARG A 10 -3.66 13.28 -11.03
N LYS A 11 -3.27 13.89 -12.12
CA LYS A 11 -4.15 14.13 -13.28
C LYS A 11 -3.42 13.77 -14.55
N THR A 12 -3.97 12.81 -15.27
CA THR A 12 -3.52 12.38 -16.59
C THR A 12 -4.65 12.59 -17.60
N THR A 13 -4.51 12.08 -18.80
CA THR A 13 -5.61 12.02 -19.78
C THR A 13 -6.61 10.91 -19.44
N GLU A 14 -6.22 9.94 -18.63
CA GLU A 14 -6.97 8.71 -18.31
C GLU A 14 -7.59 8.77 -16.92
N THR A 15 -6.92 9.44 -15.97
CA THR A 15 -7.33 9.43 -14.55
C THR A 15 -7.26 10.83 -13.92
N GLN A 16 -8.08 11.02 -12.90
CA GLN A 16 -7.99 12.14 -11.96
C GLN A 16 -8.15 11.59 -10.54
N ILE A 17 -7.10 11.75 -9.72
CA ILE A 17 -7.04 11.22 -8.36
C ILE A 17 -6.69 12.35 -7.40
N ALA A 18 -7.45 12.43 -6.31
CA ALA A 18 -7.14 13.25 -5.15
C ALA A 18 -7.04 12.33 -3.92
N LEU A 19 -5.91 12.39 -3.22
CA LEU A 19 -5.62 11.49 -2.12
C LEU A 19 -5.01 12.23 -0.93
N SER A 20 -5.44 11.89 0.27
CA SER A 20 -4.75 12.25 1.50
C SER A 20 -4.47 11.02 2.36
N VAL A 21 -3.33 11.03 3.05
CA VAL A 21 -2.94 10.01 4.02
C VAL A 21 -2.44 10.66 5.31
N ASP A 22 -2.86 10.09 6.44
CA ASP A 22 -2.22 10.31 7.74
C ASP A 22 -1.67 8.96 8.20
N VAL A 23 -0.33 8.86 8.31
CA VAL A 23 0.33 7.60 8.70
C VAL A 23 0.30 7.35 10.21
N ASP A 24 -0.10 8.34 11.00
CA ASP A 24 -0.35 8.24 12.44
C ASP A 24 -1.86 8.27 12.77
N GLY A 25 -2.69 7.88 11.81
CA GLY A 25 -4.13 7.92 11.88
C GLY A 25 -4.78 6.92 12.83
N SER A 26 -6.07 6.76 12.70
CA SER A 26 -6.93 5.91 13.54
C SER A 26 -7.60 4.75 12.79
N GLY A 27 -7.27 4.56 11.52
CA GLY A 27 -7.82 3.50 10.67
C GLY A 27 -9.13 3.88 10.00
N ARG A 28 -9.36 5.17 9.73
CA ARG A 28 -10.54 5.67 9.01
C ARG A 28 -10.28 5.76 7.53
N ALA A 29 -11.27 5.40 6.74
CA ALA A 29 -11.22 5.52 5.29
C ALA A 29 -12.45 6.22 4.73
N THR A 30 -12.23 7.10 3.75
CA THR A 30 -13.26 7.66 2.87
C THR A 30 -12.84 7.34 1.45
N LEU A 31 -13.53 6.42 0.79
CA LEU A 31 -13.09 5.83 -0.47
C LEU A 31 -14.17 5.97 -1.54
N ALA A 32 -13.76 6.45 -2.71
CA ALA A 32 -14.60 6.58 -3.88
C ALA A 32 -13.74 6.41 -5.13
N THR A 33 -13.27 5.18 -5.39
CA THR A 33 -12.43 4.87 -6.55
C THR A 33 -13.24 4.51 -7.80
N GLY A 34 -14.52 4.17 -7.62
CA GLY A 34 -15.35 3.61 -8.68
C GLY A 34 -15.15 2.11 -8.90
N ILE A 35 -14.26 1.47 -8.11
CA ILE A 35 -13.93 0.05 -8.16
C ILE A 35 -14.22 -0.56 -6.78
N PRO A 36 -15.41 -1.15 -6.55
CA PRO A 36 -15.86 -1.57 -5.21
C PRO A 36 -14.91 -2.53 -4.50
N PHE A 37 -14.29 -3.45 -5.23
CA PHE A 37 -13.33 -4.39 -4.64
C PHE A 37 -12.03 -3.68 -4.18
N LEU A 38 -11.56 -2.70 -4.95
CA LEU A 38 -10.40 -1.89 -4.54
C LEU A 38 -10.73 -1.04 -3.31
N ASP A 39 -11.93 -0.43 -3.24
CA ASP A 39 -12.37 0.29 -2.05
C ASP A 39 -12.34 -0.61 -0.82
N HIS A 40 -12.82 -1.85 -0.95
CA HIS A 40 -12.76 -2.83 0.12
C HIS A 40 -11.31 -3.15 0.54
N MET A 41 -10.39 -3.31 -0.43
CA MET A 41 -8.97 -3.57 -0.12
C MET A 41 -8.28 -2.36 0.54
N LEU A 42 -8.59 -1.15 0.09
CA LEU A 42 -8.03 0.08 0.69
C LEU A 42 -8.58 0.33 2.11
N ASP A 43 -9.84 -0.06 2.40
CA ASP A 43 -10.36 -0.05 3.78
C ASP A 43 -9.57 -1.02 4.68
N GLN A 44 -9.15 -2.20 4.16
CA GLN A 44 -8.25 -3.09 4.91
C GLN A 44 -6.90 -2.41 5.18
N VAL A 45 -6.36 -1.67 4.20
CA VAL A 45 -5.10 -0.92 4.39
C VAL A 45 -5.25 0.12 5.49
N ALA A 46 -6.29 0.94 5.46
CA ALA A 46 -6.54 1.94 6.48
C ALA A 46 -6.69 1.29 7.87
N ARG A 47 -7.59 0.33 7.98
CA ARG A 47 -7.98 -0.33 9.25
C ARG A 47 -6.82 -1.06 9.90
N HIS A 48 -6.14 -1.92 9.18
CA HIS A 48 -5.06 -2.75 9.73
C HIS A 48 -3.72 -2.00 9.82
N GLY A 49 -3.53 -0.98 8.99
CA GLY A 49 -2.39 -0.06 9.04
C GLY A 49 -2.52 1.02 10.10
N MET A 50 -3.73 1.26 10.63
CA MET A 50 -4.05 2.42 11.46
C MET A 50 -3.70 3.73 10.74
N LEU A 51 -3.94 3.77 9.43
CA LEU A 51 -3.80 4.96 8.60
C LEU A 51 -5.15 5.62 8.43
N ASP A 52 -5.21 6.95 8.32
CA ASP A 52 -6.41 7.61 7.82
C ASP A 52 -6.22 7.89 6.32
N LEU A 53 -7.19 7.45 5.50
CA LEU A 53 -7.17 7.58 4.03
C LEU A 53 -8.42 8.30 3.53
N ASP A 54 -8.25 9.32 2.68
CA ASP A 54 -9.33 9.87 1.83
C ASP A 54 -8.85 9.74 0.38
N ILE A 55 -9.57 8.95 -0.43
CA ILE A 55 -9.20 8.67 -1.82
C ILE A 55 -10.42 8.86 -2.71
N ARG A 56 -10.30 9.77 -3.67
CA ARG A 56 -11.30 10.00 -4.72
C ARG A 56 -10.63 9.86 -6.06
N ALA A 57 -11.16 8.97 -6.89
CA ALA A 57 -10.66 8.74 -8.22
C ALA A 57 -11.77 8.78 -9.25
N LYS A 58 -11.44 9.29 -10.42
CA LYS A 58 -12.24 9.21 -11.64
C LYS A 58 -11.31 8.75 -12.74
N GLY A 59 -11.51 7.56 -13.25
CA GLY A 59 -10.73 7.00 -14.35
C GLY A 59 -11.60 6.58 -15.52
N ASP A 60 -10.95 6.12 -16.57
CA ASP A 60 -11.53 5.63 -17.81
C ASP A 60 -12.01 4.17 -17.71
N LEU A 61 -12.81 3.86 -16.68
CA LEU A 61 -13.30 2.51 -16.35
C LEU A 61 -14.08 1.84 -17.49
N GLN A 62 -14.50 2.60 -18.53
CA GLN A 62 -15.09 2.04 -19.74
C GLN A 62 -14.04 1.30 -20.60
N VAL A 63 -12.75 1.55 -20.41
CA VAL A 63 -11.66 0.78 -21.01
C VAL A 63 -11.45 -0.48 -20.16
N ASP A 64 -10.93 -0.29 -18.96
CA ASP A 64 -10.84 -1.25 -17.87
C ASP A 64 -10.45 -0.53 -16.56
N ALA A 65 -10.11 -1.27 -15.52
CA ALA A 65 -9.71 -0.70 -14.25
C ALA A 65 -8.18 -0.47 -14.11
N HIS A 66 -7.36 -0.83 -15.11
CA HIS A 66 -5.90 -0.84 -15.03
C HIS A 66 -5.33 0.53 -14.65
N HIS A 67 -5.59 1.54 -15.49
CA HIS A 67 -5.05 2.89 -15.26
C HIS A 67 -5.44 3.45 -13.90
N THR A 68 -6.67 3.21 -13.46
CA THR A 68 -7.17 3.71 -12.18
C THR A 68 -6.47 3.03 -11.00
N VAL A 69 -6.32 1.71 -11.03
CA VAL A 69 -5.68 0.94 -9.96
C VAL A 69 -4.19 1.28 -9.83
N GLU A 70 -3.46 1.29 -10.96
CA GLU A 70 -2.05 1.66 -11.00
C GLU A 70 -1.85 3.09 -10.48
N ASP A 71 -2.61 4.05 -10.98
CA ASP A 71 -2.47 5.46 -10.63
C ASP A 71 -2.84 5.74 -9.16
N ILE A 72 -3.75 4.97 -8.55
CA ILE A 72 -4.02 5.02 -7.11
C ILE A 72 -2.79 4.50 -6.34
N GLY A 73 -2.18 3.40 -6.77
CA GLY A 73 -0.94 2.87 -6.19
C GLY A 73 0.19 3.91 -6.23
N ILE A 74 0.41 4.52 -7.39
CA ILE A 74 1.37 5.62 -7.60
C ILE A 74 1.12 6.78 -6.64
N THR A 75 -0.12 7.26 -6.59
CA THR A 75 -0.50 8.44 -5.80
C THR A 75 -0.38 8.17 -4.30
N LEU A 76 -0.78 6.97 -3.85
CA LEU A 76 -0.61 6.54 -2.45
C LEU A 76 0.88 6.44 -2.09
N GLY A 77 1.71 5.88 -2.97
CA GLY A 77 3.16 5.81 -2.78
C GLY A 77 3.79 7.20 -2.61
N GLN A 78 3.41 8.15 -3.47
CA GLN A 78 3.87 9.55 -3.38
C GLN A 78 3.43 10.23 -2.07
N ALA A 79 2.18 10.04 -1.66
CA ALA A 79 1.66 10.62 -0.43
C ALA A 79 2.37 10.04 0.81
N VAL A 80 2.57 8.72 0.86
CA VAL A 80 3.31 8.06 1.95
C VAL A 80 4.76 8.55 2.00
N ALA A 81 5.46 8.63 0.86
CA ALA A 81 6.83 9.16 0.82
C ALA A 81 6.92 10.59 1.39
N ARG A 82 5.97 11.47 1.03
CA ARG A 82 5.90 12.84 1.55
C ARG A 82 5.59 12.87 3.06
N ALA A 83 4.66 12.05 3.53
CA ALA A 83 4.28 11.99 4.94
C ALA A 83 5.42 11.49 5.83
N VAL A 84 6.22 10.55 5.33
CA VAL A 84 7.37 9.97 6.06
C VAL A 84 8.57 10.93 6.07
N GLY A 85 8.74 11.72 5.03
CA GLY A 85 9.82 12.71 4.92
C GLY A 85 11.21 12.08 4.90
N ASP A 86 12.10 12.55 5.79
CA ASP A 86 13.51 12.15 5.84
C ASP A 86 13.78 10.78 6.48
N LYS A 87 12.75 10.06 6.89
CA LYS A 87 12.80 8.71 7.47
C LYS A 87 13.57 8.62 8.80
N LYS A 88 13.84 9.75 9.48
CA LYS A 88 14.47 9.73 10.79
C LYS A 88 13.57 9.14 11.85
N GLY A 89 14.16 8.33 12.72
CA GLY A 89 13.49 7.81 13.91
C GLY A 89 12.37 6.80 13.63
N ILE A 90 12.21 6.31 12.40
CA ILE A 90 11.27 5.20 12.10
C ILE A 90 11.98 3.85 12.24
N ARG A 91 11.20 2.77 12.40
CA ARG A 91 11.75 1.40 12.40
C ARG A 91 12.34 0.99 11.06
N ARG A 92 11.89 1.59 9.94
CA ARG A 92 12.32 1.34 8.59
C ARG A 92 11.87 0.00 8.01
N TYR A 93 12.02 -1.09 8.76
CA TYR A 93 11.62 -2.43 8.33
C TYR A 93 10.31 -2.84 8.97
N GLY A 94 9.43 -3.42 8.17
CA GLY A 94 8.19 -4.00 8.66
C GLY A 94 7.89 -5.33 7.99
N HIS A 95 7.22 -6.21 8.71
CA HIS A 95 6.77 -7.48 8.17
C HIS A 95 5.50 -7.95 8.86
N ALA A 96 4.71 -8.75 8.15
CA ALA A 96 3.56 -9.40 8.73
C ALA A 96 3.24 -10.71 7.99
N TYR A 97 2.74 -11.68 8.75
CA TYR A 97 2.04 -12.85 8.26
C TYR A 97 0.57 -12.69 8.63
N VAL A 98 -0.33 -12.75 7.67
CA VAL A 98 -1.77 -12.61 7.93
C VAL A 98 -2.54 -13.75 7.29
N PRO A 99 -3.28 -14.52 8.09
CA PRO A 99 -4.19 -15.55 7.59
C PRO A 99 -5.59 -14.98 7.36
N LEU A 100 -6.33 -15.61 6.45
CA LEU A 100 -7.78 -15.55 6.33
C LEU A 100 -8.24 -16.92 5.88
N ASP A 101 -8.91 -17.65 6.77
CA ASP A 101 -9.30 -19.04 6.57
C ASP A 101 -8.12 -19.89 6.04
N GLU A 102 -8.20 -20.40 4.82
CA GLU A 102 -7.17 -21.24 4.20
C GLU A 102 -6.01 -20.46 3.57
N ALA A 103 -6.19 -19.13 3.38
CA ALA A 103 -5.17 -18.28 2.77
C ALA A 103 -4.19 -17.73 3.82
N LEU A 104 -2.94 -17.62 3.44
CA LEU A 104 -1.87 -17.03 4.24
C LEU A 104 -0.93 -16.26 3.35
N SER A 105 -0.75 -14.97 3.64
CA SER A 105 0.24 -14.15 2.96
C SER A 105 1.29 -13.59 3.93
N ARG A 106 2.49 -13.38 3.38
CA ARG A 106 3.60 -12.68 4.02
C ARG A 106 3.93 -11.42 3.23
N VAL A 107 4.11 -10.31 3.93
CA VAL A 107 4.64 -9.07 3.36
C VAL A 107 5.83 -8.59 4.18
N VAL A 108 6.88 -8.15 3.49
CA VAL A 108 8.06 -7.50 4.07
C VAL A 108 8.34 -6.20 3.32
N ILE A 109 8.55 -5.11 4.05
CA ILE A 109 8.83 -3.79 3.49
C ILE A 109 10.09 -3.19 4.10
N ASP A 110 10.91 -2.54 3.26
CA ASP A 110 12.07 -1.71 3.65
C ASP A 110 11.92 -0.32 3.03
N PHE A 111 11.87 0.73 3.85
CA PHE A 111 11.92 2.12 3.42
C PHE A 111 13.34 2.51 2.99
N SER A 112 13.88 1.76 2.04
CA SER A 112 15.29 1.77 1.62
C SER A 112 15.70 2.96 0.75
N GLY A 113 14.74 3.75 0.21
CA GLY A 113 15.00 4.71 -0.85
C GLY A 113 15.28 4.07 -2.22
N ARG A 114 15.18 2.76 -2.33
CA ARG A 114 15.41 1.98 -3.57
C ARG A 114 14.15 1.20 -3.92
N PRO A 115 13.41 1.63 -4.95
CA PRO A 115 12.18 0.97 -5.33
C PRO A 115 12.43 -0.44 -5.86
N GLY A 116 11.56 -1.37 -5.50
CA GLY A 116 11.56 -2.73 -6.03
C GLY A 116 10.42 -3.55 -5.45
N LEU A 117 9.76 -4.30 -6.31
CA LEU A 117 8.72 -5.25 -5.94
C LEU A 117 9.18 -6.68 -6.26
N GLN A 118 9.09 -7.56 -5.27
CA GLN A 118 9.18 -9.01 -5.43
C GLN A 118 7.79 -9.58 -5.14
N TYR A 119 7.16 -10.11 -6.16
CA TYR A 119 5.76 -10.54 -6.10
C TYR A 119 5.64 -12.01 -6.46
N HIS A 120 5.41 -12.86 -5.46
CA HIS A 120 5.30 -14.30 -5.59
C HIS A 120 3.87 -14.73 -5.23
N VAL A 121 2.96 -14.50 -6.16
CA VAL A 121 1.53 -14.80 -6.01
C VAL A 121 1.03 -15.53 -7.24
N GLN A 122 0.22 -16.56 -7.00
CA GLN A 122 -0.47 -17.30 -8.05
C GLN A 122 -1.94 -17.40 -7.70
N PHE A 123 -2.77 -16.72 -8.46
CA PHE A 123 -4.21 -16.83 -8.34
C PHE A 123 -4.73 -18.01 -9.17
N LYS A 124 -5.70 -18.74 -8.62
CA LYS A 124 -6.39 -19.81 -9.34
C LYS A 124 -7.52 -19.32 -10.25
N ARG A 125 -7.89 -18.06 -10.13
CA ARG A 125 -8.94 -17.39 -10.91
C ARG A 125 -8.43 -16.03 -11.36
N ALA A 126 -8.83 -15.62 -12.56
CA ALA A 126 -8.50 -14.31 -13.10
C ALA A 126 -9.33 -13.16 -12.51
N LEU A 127 -10.51 -13.46 -11.98
CA LEU A 127 -11.45 -12.43 -11.52
C LEU A 127 -11.95 -12.68 -10.10
N ILE A 128 -12.12 -11.58 -9.35
CA ILE A 128 -12.85 -11.51 -8.09
C ILE A 128 -14.05 -10.57 -8.33
N GLY A 129 -15.25 -11.14 -8.56
CA GLY A 129 -16.34 -10.35 -9.14
C GLY A 129 -15.95 -9.83 -10.52
N GLU A 130 -15.93 -8.52 -10.69
CA GLU A 130 -15.49 -7.84 -11.93
C GLU A 130 -14.03 -7.37 -11.87
N PHE A 131 -13.34 -7.59 -10.73
CA PHE A 131 -11.96 -7.14 -10.51
C PHE A 131 -10.96 -8.15 -11.03
N ASP A 132 -10.10 -7.75 -11.96
CA ASP A 132 -8.99 -8.56 -12.46
C ASP A 132 -7.89 -8.68 -11.41
N VAL A 133 -7.45 -9.90 -11.10
CA VAL A 133 -6.44 -10.15 -10.07
C VAL A 133 -5.04 -9.65 -10.45
N ASP A 134 -4.75 -9.48 -11.74
CA ASP A 134 -3.47 -8.95 -12.21
C ASP A 134 -3.29 -7.48 -11.77
N LEU A 135 -4.38 -6.75 -11.54
CA LEU A 135 -4.35 -5.37 -11.06
C LEU A 135 -3.77 -5.25 -9.63
N VAL A 136 -3.76 -6.33 -8.85
CA VAL A 136 -3.12 -6.35 -7.53
C VAL A 136 -1.61 -6.09 -7.66
N HIS A 137 -0.97 -6.71 -8.67
CA HIS A 137 0.44 -6.45 -8.97
C HIS A 137 0.68 -4.99 -9.33
N GLU A 138 -0.14 -4.41 -10.20
CA GLU A 138 0.00 -3.03 -10.68
C GLU A 138 -0.14 -2.02 -9.54
N PHE A 139 -1.10 -2.24 -8.63
CA PHE A 139 -1.23 -1.42 -7.43
C PHE A 139 0.05 -1.41 -6.59
N PHE A 140 0.59 -2.60 -6.27
CA PHE A 140 1.78 -2.70 -5.42
C PHE A 140 3.05 -2.24 -6.13
N GLN A 141 3.15 -2.43 -7.45
CA GLN A 141 4.27 -1.92 -8.25
C GLN A 141 4.28 -0.39 -8.27
N GLY A 142 3.10 0.22 -8.53
CA GLY A 142 2.92 1.67 -8.47
C GLY A 142 3.28 2.23 -7.10
N PHE A 143 2.80 1.59 -6.03
CA PHE A 143 3.13 1.98 -4.66
C PHE A 143 4.64 1.87 -4.37
N ALA A 144 5.25 0.72 -4.63
CA ALA A 144 6.66 0.48 -4.30
C ALA A 144 7.59 1.47 -5.00
N ASN A 145 7.32 1.74 -6.28
CA ASN A 145 8.10 2.67 -7.10
C ASN A 145 8.05 4.10 -6.54
N HIS A 146 6.90 4.56 -6.07
CA HIS A 146 6.67 5.96 -5.70
C HIS A 146 6.81 6.23 -4.19
N ALA A 147 6.62 5.21 -3.35
CA ALA A 147 7.03 5.26 -1.95
C ALA A 147 8.55 5.05 -1.78
N GLN A 148 9.25 4.66 -2.85
CA GLN A 148 10.68 4.34 -2.88
C GLN A 148 11.06 3.29 -1.83
N VAL A 149 10.30 2.20 -1.82
CA VAL A 149 10.48 1.07 -0.91
C VAL A 149 10.85 -0.20 -1.66
N THR A 150 11.56 -1.09 -0.97
CA THR A 150 11.66 -2.48 -1.39
C THR A 150 10.53 -3.25 -0.74
N LEU A 151 9.68 -3.89 -1.55
CA LEU A 151 8.49 -4.60 -1.11
C LEU A 151 8.51 -6.05 -1.57
N HIS A 152 8.36 -6.98 -0.65
CA HIS A 152 8.20 -8.40 -0.94
C HIS A 152 6.81 -8.86 -0.53
N ILE A 153 6.10 -9.52 -1.44
CA ILE A 153 4.76 -10.06 -1.23
C ILE A 153 4.76 -11.53 -1.66
N ASP A 154 4.47 -12.41 -0.72
CA ASP A 154 4.33 -13.82 -0.98
C ASP A 154 2.94 -14.28 -0.52
N ASN A 155 2.16 -14.88 -1.41
CA ASN A 155 1.02 -15.69 -1.00
C ASN A 155 1.49 -17.13 -0.81
N LEU A 156 1.58 -17.54 0.45
CA LEU A 156 2.16 -18.84 0.84
C LEU A 156 1.15 -19.97 0.64
N ARG A 157 -0.15 -19.68 0.78
CA ARG A 157 -1.27 -20.62 0.65
C ARG A 157 -2.54 -19.84 0.32
N GLY A 158 -3.50 -20.53 -0.29
CA GLY A 158 -4.84 -20.02 -0.54
C GLY A 158 -5.42 -20.61 -1.82
N ASP A 159 -6.72 -20.85 -1.79
CA ASP A 159 -7.47 -21.35 -2.93
C ASP A 159 -8.53 -20.36 -3.39
N ASN A 160 -9.05 -19.54 -2.48
CA ASN A 160 -9.99 -18.48 -2.78
C ASN A 160 -9.23 -17.18 -3.12
N ALA A 161 -9.38 -16.69 -4.35
CA ALA A 161 -8.67 -15.49 -4.81
C ALA A 161 -8.99 -14.24 -3.97
N HIS A 162 -10.22 -14.09 -3.46
CA HIS A 162 -10.59 -13.01 -2.55
C HIS A 162 -9.78 -13.09 -1.25
N HIS A 163 -9.72 -14.28 -0.63
CA HIS A 163 -8.94 -14.49 0.60
C HIS A 163 -7.43 -14.27 0.37
N GLN A 164 -6.91 -14.74 -0.77
CA GLN A 164 -5.50 -14.48 -1.14
C GLN A 164 -5.24 -12.97 -1.22
N CYS A 165 -6.07 -12.24 -1.97
CA CYS A 165 -5.94 -10.81 -2.14
C CYS A 165 -6.06 -10.07 -0.80
N GLU A 166 -7.10 -10.34 -0.04
CA GLU A 166 -7.34 -9.65 1.24
C GLU A 166 -6.23 -9.91 2.27
N THR A 167 -5.67 -11.13 2.33
CA THR A 167 -4.52 -11.41 3.21
C THR A 167 -3.28 -10.61 2.83
N MET A 168 -3.06 -10.36 1.53
CA MET A 168 -1.93 -9.53 1.07
C MET A 168 -2.11 -8.07 1.48
N PHE A 169 -3.29 -7.49 1.27
CA PHE A 169 -3.55 -6.10 1.66
C PHE A 169 -3.50 -5.90 3.17
N LYS A 170 -4.03 -6.84 3.97
CA LYS A 170 -3.90 -6.83 5.44
C LYS A 170 -2.45 -6.98 5.90
N ALA A 171 -1.69 -7.89 5.30
CA ALA A 171 -0.28 -8.08 5.63
C ALA A 171 0.55 -6.85 5.24
N PHE A 172 0.29 -6.26 4.07
CA PHE A 172 0.89 -5.01 3.65
C PHE A 172 0.62 -3.88 4.65
N ALA A 173 -0.64 -3.68 5.04
CA ALA A 173 -1.04 -2.67 6.01
C ALA A 173 -0.29 -2.81 7.35
N ARG A 174 -0.20 -4.04 7.86
CA ARG A 174 0.52 -4.34 9.11
C ARG A 174 2.02 -4.14 9.00
N ALA A 175 2.62 -4.56 7.88
CA ALA A 175 4.03 -4.35 7.59
C ALA A 175 4.36 -2.86 7.44
N LEU A 176 3.51 -2.12 6.72
CA LEU A 176 3.63 -0.67 6.53
C LEU A 176 3.59 0.06 7.88
N ARG A 177 2.57 -0.22 8.70
CA ARG A 177 2.46 0.34 10.05
C ARG A 177 3.74 0.07 10.86
N MET A 178 4.19 -1.19 10.92
CA MET A 178 5.40 -1.57 11.67
C MET A 178 6.64 -0.79 11.20
N ALA A 179 6.83 -0.65 9.88
CA ALA A 179 7.98 0.07 9.31
C ALA A 179 7.96 1.57 9.64
N LEU A 180 6.76 2.16 9.72
CA LEU A 180 6.55 3.58 9.98
C LEU A 180 6.49 3.93 11.47
N GLU A 181 6.32 2.96 12.37
CA GLU A 181 6.30 3.20 13.82
C GLU A 181 7.59 3.91 14.25
N PRO A 182 7.50 4.93 15.12
CA PRO A 182 8.67 5.53 15.72
C PRO A 182 9.49 4.48 16.50
N ASP A 183 10.81 4.53 16.36
CA ASP A 183 11.73 3.76 17.20
C ASP A 183 12.36 4.70 18.25
N PRO A 184 11.94 4.62 19.53
CA PRO A 184 12.47 5.49 20.58
C PRO A 184 13.98 5.34 20.79
N ARG A 185 14.56 4.20 20.38
CA ARG A 185 16.02 3.97 20.48
C ARG A 185 16.81 4.59 19.32
N ALA A 186 16.13 4.94 18.23
CA ALA A 186 16.72 5.54 17.03
C ALA A 186 16.27 7.00 16.83
N GLU A 187 15.76 7.66 17.87
CA GLU A 187 15.22 9.02 17.79
C GLU A 187 16.22 9.98 17.15
N GLY A 188 15.76 10.73 16.13
CA GLY A 188 16.57 11.72 15.42
C GLY A 188 17.63 11.14 14.48
N THR A 189 17.79 9.82 14.40
CA THR A 189 18.78 9.17 13.53
C THR A 189 18.16 8.59 12.27
N ILE A 190 18.91 8.59 11.17
CA ILE A 190 18.54 7.85 9.96
C ILE A 190 18.94 6.39 10.18
N PRO A 191 18.01 5.41 10.07
CA PRO A 191 18.30 4.01 10.32
C PRO A 191 19.09 3.37 9.16
N SER A 192 20.29 3.89 8.90
CA SER A 192 21.18 3.46 7.82
C SER A 192 22.64 3.66 8.21
N THR A 193 23.47 2.65 8.01
CA THR A 193 24.93 2.76 8.19
C THR A 193 25.59 3.73 7.20
N LYS A 194 24.87 4.08 6.11
CA LYS A 194 25.34 5.07 5.12
C LYS A 194 25.01 6.51 5.52
N GLY A 195 24.19 6.71 6.58
CA GLY A 195 23.72 8.04 6.99
C GLY A 195 22.67 8.67 6.05
N THR A 196 22.24 7.96 5.02
CA THR A 196 21.20 8.37 4.04
C THR A 196 20.29 7.19 3.66
N LEU A 197 19.06 7.50 3.22
CA LEU A 197 18.09 6.57 2.66
C LEU A 197 17.41 7.18 1.42
#